data_618e08033893d216a8e0bb8e3341d179
#
_entry.id   618e08033893d216a8e0bb8e3341d179
#
_cell.length_a   1.000
_cell.length_b   1.000
_cell.length_c   1.000
_cell.angle_alpha   90.00
_cell.angle_beta   90.00
_cell.angle_gamma   90.00
#
_symmetry.space_group_name_H-M   'P 1'
#
loop_
_entity.id
_entity.type
_entity.pdbx_description
1 polymer ?
#
loop_
_entity_poly.entity_id
_entity_poly.type
_entity_poly.pdbx_seq_one_letter_code
_entity_poly.pdbx_strand_id
1 'polypeptide(L)'
;MSLLSTKDLSRHFGGLKAVESVDFDLPAGQVRALIGPNGAGKTTFVGMLSGRIPASRGQVVFDGHDVTTEPAHRRIRAGMAYTFQITSVYGRLPVTENVALAMRWRTGGDEAETTRRVAEALERVGIADRADQLAGDLSYGHQRLLEIAMGLSQSPRLLILDEPTQGLADSEIVDFIALIRSLAGEMTILLIEHNINVVMQTADAITVLNSGQVLAEGTPDEIRANAAVQAAYLGTG
;
A
#
# COMPACT_ATOMS: atom_id res chain seq x y z
N MET A 1 0.36 13.50 -14.58
CA MET A 1 -0.89 12.78 -14.92
C MET A 1 -1.25 11.92 -13.74
N SER A 2 -2.55 11.85 -13.39
CA SER A 2 -3.04 10.96 -12.33
C SER A 2 -2.86 9.50 -12.73
N LEU A 3 -2.29 8.68 -11.84
CA LEU A 3 -2.23 7.24 -12.01
C LEU A 3 -3.47 6.56 -11.41
N LEU A 4 -3.92 7.04 -10.24
CA LEU A 4 -5.11 6.56 -9.56
C LEU A 4 -5.95 7.76 -9.15
N SER A 5 -7.22 7.75 -9.46
CA SER A 5 -8.15 8.78 -8.99
C SER A 5 -9.50 8.21 -8.60
N THR A 6 -10.20 8.91 -7.72
CA THR A 6 -11.59 8.60 -7.38
C THR A 6 -12.45 9.84 -7.52
N LYS A 7 -13.72 9.62 -7.85
CA LYS A 7 -14.72 10.67 -7.91
C LYS A 7 -15.97 10.22 -7.17
N ASP A 8 -16.38 11.01 -6.17
CA ASP A 8 -17.58 10.79 -5.35
C ASP A 8 -17.65 9.36 -4.76
N LEU A 9 -16.46 8.79 -4.42
CA LEU A 9 -16.36 7.40 -4.00
C LEU A 9 -16.94 7.21 -2.61
N SER A 10 -17.91 6.29 -2.49
CA SER A 10 -18.63 6.08 -1.25
C SER A 10 -18.84 4.59 -0.96
N ARG A 11 -18.82 4.22 0.32
CA ARG A 11 -19.19 2.89 0.80
C ARG A 11 -20.02 2.97 2.05
N HIS A 12 -21.22 2.40 1.96
CA HIS A 12 -22.14 2.28 3.08
C HIS A 12 -22.34 0.80 3.46
N PHE A 13 -22.40 0.52 4.75
CA PHE A 13 -22.73 -0.78 5.31
C PHE A 13 -24.02 -0.63 6.13
N GLY A 14 -25.17 -0.91 5.52
CA GLY A 14 -26.46 -0.58 6.12
C GLY A 14 -26.57 0.93 6.37
N GLY A 15 -26.77 1.33 7.61
CA GLY A 15 -26.84 2.74 8.02
C GLY A 15 -25.50 3.41 8.25
N LEU A 16 -24.38 2.66 8.26
CA LEU A 16 -23.05 3.20 8.50
C LEU A 16 -22.43 3.71 7.19
N LYS A 17 -22.13 5.01 7.13
CA LYS A 17 -21.37 5.64 6.05
C LYS A 17 -19.87 5.52 6.36
N ALA A 18 -19.26 4.42 5.95
CA ALA A 18 -17.85 4.15 6.23
C ALA A 18 -16.91 5.03 5.40
N VAL A 19 -17.31 5.36 4.16
CA VAL A 19 -16.66 6.34 3.28
C VAL A 19 -17.77 7.09 2.55
N GLU A 20 -17.67 8.42 2.47
CA GLU A 20 -18.71 9.28 1.89
C GLU A 20 -18.06 10.34 0.98
N SER A 21 -18.37 10.26 -0.33
CA SER A 21 -18.03 11.26 -1.34
C SER A 21 -16.54 11.64 -1.35
N VAL A 22 -15.65 10.64 -1.37
CA VAL A 22 -14.22 10.88 -1.40
C VAL A 22 -13.74 11.07 -2.84
N ASP A 23 -13.27 12.28 -3.13
CA ASP A 23 -12.47 12.61 -4.29
C ASP A 23 -11.00 12.48 -3.90
N PHE A 24 -10.20 11.80 -4.70
CA PHE A 24 -8.79 11.54 -4.41
C PHE A 24 -8.02 11.48 -5.73
N ASP A 25 -6.82 12.05 -5.73
CA ASP A 25 -5.92 12.04 -6.88
C ASP A 25 -4.51 11.64 -6.46
N LEU A 26 -3.96 10.63 -7.12
CA LEU A 26 -2.60 10.15 -6.90
C LEU A 26 -1.80 10.19 -8.20
N PRO A 27 -0.94 11.21 -8.37
CA PRO A 27 -0.05 11.33 -9.52
C PRO A 27 0.93 10.15 -9.63
N ALA A 28 1.33 9.82 -10.85
CA ALA A 28 2.36 8.82 -11.09
C ALA A 28 3.70 9.26 -10.47
N GLY A 29 4.42 8.31 -9.85
CA GLY A 29 5.73 8.53 -9.23
C GLY A 29 5.69 9.18 -7.84
N GLN A 30 4.49 9.46 -7.28
CA GLN A 30 4.33 10.09 -5.97
C GLN A 30 4.25 9.03 -4.86
N VAL A 31 4.85 9.32 -3.72
CA VAL A 31 4.57 8.64 -2.44
C VAL A 31 3.48 9.43 -1.71
N ARG A 32 2.27 8.89 -1.68
CA ARG A 32 1.13 9.48 -0.96
C ARG A 32 0.86 8.71 0.32
N ALA A 33 0.87 9.38 1.46
CA ALA A 33 0.40 8.78 2.70
C ALA A 33 -1.10 9.03 2.90
N LEU A 34 -1.80 8.00 3.38
CA LEU A 34 -3.19 8.07 3.82
C LEU A 34 -3.22 7.84 5.32
N ILE A 35 -3.57 8.88 6.07
CA ILE A 35 -3.61 8.85 7.53
C ILE A 35 -5.01 9.19 8.05
N GLY A 36 -5.22 9.01 9.35
CA GLY A 36 -6.48 9.34 10.02
C GLY A 36 -6.67 8.48 11.27
N PRO A 37 -7.55 8.89 12.19
CA PRO A 37 -7.82 8.13 13.41
C PRO A 37 -8.40 6.74 13.13
N ASN A 38 -8.48 5.90 14.15
CA ASN A 38 -9.16 4.61 14.04
C ASN A 38 -10.65 4.84 13.69
N GLY A 39 -11.16 4.03 12.76
CA GLY A 39 -12.53 4.20 12.26
C GLY A 39 -12.72 5.33 11.24
N ALA A 40 -11.65 6.03 10.82
CA ALA A 40 -11.74 7.10 9.81
C ALA A 40 -12.16 6.63 8.40
N GLY A 41 -12.22 5.30 8.15
CA GLY A 41 -12.61 4.76 6.84
C GLY A 41 -11.43 4.32 5.96
N LYS A 42 -10.17 4.43 6.42
CA LYS A 42 -8.96 4.12 5.64
C LYS A 42 -8.99 2.73 4.99
N THR A 43 -9.19 1.68 5.79
CA THR A 43 -9.24 0.29 5.29
C THR A 43 -10.37 0.07 4.29
N THR A 44 -11.53 0.70 4.50
CA THR A 44 -12.66 0.64 3.56
C THR A 44 -12.32 1.36 2.27
N PHE A 45 -11.74 2.55 2.34
CA PHE A 45 -11.33 3.33 1.18
C PHE A 45 -10.31 2.55 0.33
N VAL A 46 -9.25 2.05 0.96
CA VAL A 46 -8.22 1.25 0.27
C VAL A 46 -8.76 -0.08 -0.24
N GLY A 47 -9.70 -0.68 0.48
CA GLY A 47 -10.42 -1.87 0.02
C GLY A 47 -11.21 -1.62 -1.28
N MET A 48 -11.80 -0.41 -1.43
CA MET A 48 -12.45 0.00 -2.68
C MET A 48 -11.42 0.26 -3.79
N LEU A 49 -10.29 0.91 -3.49
CA LEU A 49 -9.21 1.15 -4.46
C LEU A 49 -8.62 -0.15 -5.00
N SER A 50 -8.44 -1.14 -4.14
CA SER A 50 -7.86 -2.45 -4.50
C SER A 50 -8.87 -3.45 -5.08
N GLY A 51 -10.18 -3.11 -5.11
CA GLY A 51 -11.23 -4.01 -5.62
C GLY A 51 -11.62 -5.15 -4.68
N ARG A 52 -11.22 -5.09 -3.41
CA ARG A 52 -11.62 -6.04 -2.35
C ARG A 52 -12.99 -5.72 -1.76
N ILE A 53 -13.34 -4.45 -1.75
CA ILE A 53 -14.65 -3.95 -1.27
C ILE A 53 -15.31 -3.25 -2.46
N PRO A 54 -16.54 -3.63 -2.83
CA PRO A 54 -17.27 -2.92 -3.88
C PRO A 54 -17.69 -1.53 -3.38
N ALA A 55 -17.62 -0.52 -4.25
CA ALA A 55 -18.17 0.80 -3.96
C ALA A 55 -19.71 0.75 -3.93
N SER A 56 -20.32 1.59 -3.10
CA SER A 56 -21.76 1.83 -3.13
C SER A 56 -22.13 2.89 -4.17
N ARG A 57 -21.21 3.86 -4.42
CA ARG A 57 -21.33 4.94 -5.38
C ARG A 57 -19.96 5.48 -5.75
N GLY A 58 -19.89 6.20 -6.86
CA GLY A 58 -18.68 6.86 -7.32
C GLY A 58 -17.86 6.01 -8.26
N GLN A 59 -16.66 6.48 -8.55
CA GLN A 59 -15.81 5.90 -9.58
C GLN A 59 -14.36 5.77 -9.08
N VAL A 60 -13.68 4.71 -9.54
CA VAL A 60 -12.23 4.50 -9.38
C VAL A 60 -11.61 4.39 -10.77
N VAL A 61 -10.69 5.28 -11.08
CA VAL A 61 -9.95 5.28 -12.35
C VAL A 61 -8.48 4.95 -12.08
N PHE A 62 -7.95 3.97 -12.77
CA PHE A 62 -6.54 3.59 -12.71
C PHE A 62 -5.93 3.61 -14.10
N ASP A 63 -4.85 4.36 -14.27
CA ASP A 63 -4.16 4.53 -15.56
C ASP A 63 -5.10 4.92 -16.71
N GLY A 64 -6.03 5.83 -16.42
CA GLY A 64 -7.03 6.30 -17.37
C GLY A 64 -8.19 5.35 -17.64
N HIS A 65 -8.24 4.17 -17.01
CA HIS A 65 -9.29 3.17 -17.16
C HIS A 65 -10.20 3.11 -15.93
N ASP A 66 -11.50 3.06 -16.16
CA ASP A 66 -12.47 2.82 -15.08
C ASP A 66 -12.34 1.38 -14.59
N VAL A 67 -11.95 1.23 -13.33
CA VAL A 67 -11.79 -0.07 -12.67
C VAL A 67 -12.79 -0.27 -11.53
N THR A 68 -13.82 0.57 -11.44
CA THR A 68 -14.77 0.60 -10.31
C THR A 68 -15.37 -0.77 -10.01
N THR A 69 -15.78 -1.51 -11.04
CA THR A 69 -16.40 -2.83 -10.90
C THR A 69 -15.42 -3.99 -11.08
N GLU A 70 -14.16 -3.69 -11.39
CA GLU A 70 -13.14 -4.73 -11.62
C GLU A 70 -12.72 -5.38 -10.30
N PRO A 71 -12.69 -6.72 -10.23
CA PRO A 71 -12.24 -7.44 -9.04
C PRO A 71 -10.73 -7.28 -8.82
N ALA A 72 -10.27 -7.49 -7.59
CA ALA A 72 -8.88 -7.28 -7.18
C ALA A 72 -7.85 -7.94 -8.12
N HIS A 73 -8.08 -9.18 -8.56
CA HIS A 73 -7.13 -9.89 -9.43
C HIS A 73 -6.95 -9.22 -10.81
N ARG A 74 -7.96 -8.52 -11.34
CA ARG A 74 -7.84 -7.75 -12.58
C ARG A 74 -7.06 -6.46 -12.36
N ARG A 75 -7.29 -5.77 -11.23
CA ARG A 75 -6.52 -4.58 -10.85
C ARG A 75 -5.04 -4.90 -10.62
N ILE A 76 -4.74 -6.07 -10.03
CA ILE A 76 -3.36 -6.56 -9.91
C ILE A 76 -2.75 -6.76 -11.30
N ARG A 77 -3.45 -7.39 -12.23
CA ARG A 77 -2.98 -7.56 -13.61
C ARG A 77 -2.82 -6.23 -14.36
N ALA A 78 -3.58 -5.22 -14.00
CA ALA A 78 -3.43 -3.87 -14.55
C ALA A 78 -2.20 -3.12 -13.98
N GLY A 79 -1.55 -3.64 -12.95
CA GLY A 79 -0.32 -3.06 -12.38
C GLY A 79 -0.46 -2.51 -10.97
N MET A 80 -1.48 -2.90 -10.20
CA MET A 80 -1.53 -2.65 -8.76
C MET A 80 -0.87 -3.80 -8.00
N ALA A 81 -0.14 -3.50 -6.93
CA ALA A 81 0.23 -4.48 -5.91
C ALA A 81 -0.27 -3.98 -4.55
N TYR A 82 -0.63 -4.92 -3.69
CA TYR A 82 -1.16 -4.63 -2.36
C TYR A 82 -0.54 -5.57 -1.33
N THR A 83 -0.02 -5.00 -0.24
CA THR A 83 0.38 -5.77 0.95
C THR A 83 -0.72 -5.68 2.00
N PHE A 84 -0.93 -6.76 2.74
CA PHE A 84 -1.99 -6.83 3.75
C PHE A 84 -1.48 -6.34 5.11
N GLN A 85 -2.39 -5.86 5.97
CA GLN A 85 -2.08 -5.51 7.36
C GLN A 85 -1.55 -6.72 8.15
N ILE A 86 -2.10 -7.92 7.90
CA ILE A 86 -1.61 -9.18 8.45
C ILE A 86 -0.74 -9.85 7.40
N THR A 87 0.49 -10.24 7.78
CA THR A 87 1.43 -10.90 6.88
C THR A 87 0.82 -12.15 6.24
N SER A 88 0.87 -12.20 4.90
CA SER A 88 0.26 -13.23 4.08
C SER A 88 1.32 -14.03 3.31
N VAL A 89 2.27 -14.62 4.05
CA VAL A 89 3.33 -15.47 3.49
C VAL A 89 3.00 -16.94 3.66
N TYR A 90 3.43 -17.76 2.71
CA TYR A 90 3.36 -19.23 2.82
C TYR A 90 4.50 -19.73 3.68
N GLY A 91 4.30 -19.80 4.99
CA GLY A 91 5.36 -20.06 5.97
C GLY A 91 6.11 -21.39 5.78
N ARG A 92 5.49 -22.39 5.11
CA ARG A 92 6.11 -23.69 4.82
C ARG A 92 6.91 -23.73 3.51
N LEU A 93 6.93 -22.63 2.76
CA LEU A 93 7.68 -22.49 1.52
C LEU A 93 8.91 -21.61 1.75
N PRO A 94 9.99 -21.84 0.99
CA PRO A 94 11.13 -20.94 0.94
C PRO A 94 10.73 -19.52 0.54
N VAL A 95 11.56 -18.55 0.93
CA VAL A 95 11.42 -17.14 0.55
C VAL A 95 11.30 -16.99 -0.97
N THR A 96 12.17 -17.66 -1.73
CA THR A 96 12.15 -17.67 -3.21
C THR A 96 10.81 -18.15 -3.78
N GLU A 97 10.26 -19.22 -3.23
CA GLU A 97 8.99 -19.77 -3.71
C GLU A 97 7.81 -18.85 -3.43
N ASN A 98 7.80 -18.14 -2.30
CA ASN A 98 6.79 -17.14 -2.00
C ASN A 98 6.75 -16.04 -3.08
N VAL A 99 7.91 -15.51 -3.44
CA VAL A 99 8.02 -14.48 -4.48
C VAL A 99 7.67 -15.05 -5.85
N ALA A 100 8.15 -16.25 -6.19
CA ALA A 100 7.85 -16.91 -7.45
C ALA A 100 6.34 -17.13 -7.65
N LEU A 101 5.63 -17.57 -6.62
CA LEU A 101 4.17 -17.77 -6.66
C LEU A 101 3.42 -16.47 -6.96
N ALA A 102 3.85 -15.35 -6.39
CA ALA A 102 3.20 -14.05 -6.58
C ALA A 102 3.26 -13.57 -8.04
N MET A 103 4.27 -14.00 -8.80
CA MET A 103 4.48 -13.50 -10.17
C MET A 103 4.29 -14.54 -11.28
N ARG A 104 4.04 -15.82 -10.98
CA ARG A 104 3.89 -16.89 -11.99
C ARG A 104 2.91 -16.56 -13.11
N TRP A 105 1.83 -15.89 -12.80
CA TRP A 105 0.85 -15.47 -13.81
C TRP A 105 1.44 -14.50 -14.86
N ARG A 106 2.48 -13.75 -14.49
CA ARG A 106 3.13 -12.75 -15.33
C ARG A 106 4.18 -13.34 -16.26
N THR A 107 4.93 -14.34 -15.77
CA THR A 107 5.99 -14.99 -16.53
C THR A 107 5.48 -16.09 -17.45
N GLY A 108 4.20 -16.49 -17.31
CA GLY A 108 3.61 -17.55 -18.12
C GLY A 108 4.31 -18.91 -17.95
N GLY A 109 5.09 -19.09 -16.88
CA GLY A 109 5.85 -20.31 -16.60
C GLY A 109 7.31 -20.29 -17.11
N ASP A 110 7.81 -19.15 -17.59
CA ASP A 110 9.24 -18.96 -17.87
C ASP A 110 10.04 -18.99 -16.56
N GLU A 111 10.75 -20.09 -16.32
CA GLU A 111 11.51 -20.30 -15.10
C GLU A 111 12.76 -19.39 -15.01
N ALA A 112 13.42 -19.11 -16.12
CA ALA A 112 14.61 -18.24 -16.15
C ALA A 112 14.21 -16.80 -15.79
N GLU A 113 13.16 -16.27 -16.39
CA GLU A 113 12.62 -14.96 -16.08
C GLU A 113 12.08 -14.89 -14.64
N THR A 114 11.43 -15.96 -14.16
CA THR A 114 10.94 -16.06 -12.78
C THR A 114 12.11 -15.96 -11.80
N THR A 115 13.15 -16.78 -11.99
CA THR A 115 14.34 -16.79 -11.13
C THR A 115 15.04 -15.43 -11.09
N ARG A 116 15.21 -14.79 -12.24
CA ARG A 116 15.83 -13.46 -12.34
C ARG A 116 15.04 -12.42 -11.53
N ARG A 117 13.71 -12.35 -11.73
CA ARG A 117 12.85 -11.39 -11.04
C ARG A 117 12.74 -11.65 -9.55
N VAL A 118 12.76 -12.91 -9.13
CA VAL A 118 12.80 -13.29 -7.71
C VAL A 118 14.06 -12.74 -7.07
N ALA A 119 15.23 -12.99 -7.67
CA ALA A 119 16.50 -12.48 -7.16
C ALA A 119 16.51 -10.95 -7.07
N GLU A 120 16.10 -10.26 -8.14
CA GLU A 120 16.01 -8.78 -8.17
C GLU A 120 15.07 -8.24 -7.06
N ALA A 121 13.92 -8.86 -6.84
CA ALA A 121 12.98 -8.42 -5.81
C ALA A 121 13.54 -8.62 -4.40
N LEU A 122 14.22 -9.74 -4.13
CA LEU A 122 14.84 -10.02 -2.84
C LEU A 122 16.02 -9.09 -2.54
N GLU A 123 16.84 -8.79 -3.56
CA GLU A 123 17.93 -7.81 -3.44
C GLU A 123 17.39 -6.42 -3.10
N ARG A 124 16.31 -5.98 -3.78
CA ARG A 124 15.70 -4.66 -3.55
C ARG A 124 15.22 -4.46 -2.13
N VAL A 125 14.72 -5.51 -1.48
CA VAL A 125 14.26 -5.43 -0.09
C VAL A 125 15.32 -5.88 0.94
N GLY A 126 16.52 -6.29 0.49
CA GLY A 126 17.65 -6.60 1.35
C GLY A 126 17.56 -7.93 2.10
N ILE A 127 16.84 -8.93 1.54
CA ILE A 127 16.73 -10.30 2.14
C ILE A 127 17.21 -11.42 1.20
N ALA A 128 18.05 -11.10 0.24
CA ALA A 128 18.58 -12.09 -0.71
C ALA A 128 19.41 -13.20 -0.02
N ASP A 129 20.07 -12.90 1.09
CA ASP A 129 20.80 -13.86 1.92
C ASP A 129 19.90 -14.93 2.59
N ARG A 130 18.59 -14.73 2.59
CA ARG A 130 17.57 -15.60 3.18
C ARG A 130 16.75 -16.37 2.15
N ALA A 131 17.17 -16.36 0.89
CA ALA A 131 16.43 -16.88 -0.25
C ALA A 131 15.90 -18.32 -0.05
N ASP A 132 16.70 -19.19 0.55
CA ASP A 132 16.39 -20.61 0.78
C ASP A 132 15.74 -20.88 2.14
N GLN A 133 15.63 -19.86 3.02
CA GLN A 133 15.02 -20.02 4.34
C GLN A 133 13.51 -20.18 4.21
N LEU A 134 12.88 -20.98 5.08
CA LEU A 134 11.43 -21.05 5.17
C LEU A 134 10.87 -19.70 5.61
N ALA A 135 9.82 -19.21 4.92
CA ALA A 135 9.23 -17.91 5.24
C ALA A 135 8.68 -17.83 6.67
N GLY A 136 8.24 -18.97 7.23
CA GLY A 136 7.76 -19.05 8.61
C GLY A 136 8.85 -18.88 9.67
N ASP A 137 10.12 -19.10 9.30
CA ASP A 137 11.27 -18.97 10.22
C ASP A 137 11.89 -17.56 10.20
N LEU A 138 11.38 -16.68 9.35
CA LEU A 138 11.77 -15.26 9.30
C LEU A 138 11.22 -14.51 10.52
N SER A 139 11.97 -13.48 10.98
CA SER A 139 11.40 -12.47 11.89
C SER A 139 10.20 -11.78 11.24
N TYR A 140 9.35 -11.18 12.06
CA TYR A 140 8.17 -10.46 11.57
C TYR A 140 8.56 -9.36 10.55
N GLY A 141 9.62 -8.60 10.83
CA GLY A 141 10.14 -7.58 9.93
C GLY A 141 10.60 -8.15 8.58
N HIS A 142 11.30 -9.29 8.58
CA HIS A 142 11.70 -9.95 7.34
C HIS A 142 10.49 -10.54 6.58
N GLN A 143 9.45 -11.01 7.26
CA GLN A 143 8.22 -11.42 6.59
C GLN A 143 7.53 -10.22 5.90
N ARG A 144 7.59 -9.04 6.51
CA ARG A 144 7.11 -7.79 5.87
C ARG A 144 7.90 -7.43 4.62
N LEU A 145 9.23 -7.52 4.69
CA LEU A 145 10.07 -7.30 3.51
C LEU A 145 9.78 -8.32 2.42
N LEU A 146 9.52 -9.59 2.79
CA LEU A 146 9.11 -10.63 1.82
C LEU A 146 7.79 -10.28 1.13
N GLU A 147 6.78 -9.78 1.84
CA GLU A 147 5.52 -9.32 1.20
C GLU A 147 5.77 -8.17 0.21
N ILE A 148 6.64 -7.23 0.57
CA ILE A 148 7.01 -6.14 -0.35
C ILE A 148 7.72 -6.73 -1.57
N ALA A 149 8.66 -7.67 -1.41
CA ALA A 149 9.32 -8.36 -2.51
C ALA A 149 8.32 -9.07 -3.43
N MET A 150 7.31 -9.76 -2.86
CA MET A 150 6.22 -10.39 -3.62
C MET A 150 5.44 -9.35 -4.46
N GLY A 151 5.21 -8.16 -3.90
CA GLY A 151 4.60 -7.04 -4.63
C GLY A 151 5.50 -6.52 -5.74
N LEU A 152 6.77 -6.24 -5.44
CA LEU A 152 7.75 -5.68 -6.37
C LEU A 152 8.05 -6.60 -7.55
N SER A 153 8.10 -7.92 -7.33
CA SER A 153 8.35 -8.93 -8.38
C SER A 153 7.37 -8.84 -9.53
N GLN A 154 6.17 -8.34 -9.26
CA GLN A 154 5.12 -8.13 -10.26
C GLN A 154 5.34 -6.86 -11.10
N SER A 155 6.40 -6.07 -10.84
CA SER A 155 6.68 -4.77 -11.47
C SER A 155 5.43 -3.86 -11.49
N PRO A 156 4.89 -3.53 -10.32
CA PRO A 156 3.67 -2.74 -10.24
C PRO A 156 3.92 -1.28 -10.62
N ARG A 157 2.90 -0.62 -11.14
CA ARG A 157 2.86 0.84 -11.30
C ARG A 157 2.42 1.54 -10.02
N LEU A 158 1.60 0.85 -9.22
CA LEU A 158 1.12 1.29 -7.91
C LEU A 158 1.34 0.20 -6.87
N LEU A 159 2.09 0.53 -5.82
CA LEU A 159 2.28 -0.29 -4.63
C LEU A 159 1.46 0.30 -3.48
N ILE A 160 0.52 -0.47 -2.95
CA ILE A 160 -0.30 -0.09 -1.79
C ILE A 160 0.23 -0.85 -0.57
N LEU A 161 0.66 -0.12 0.44
CA LEU A 161 1.23 -0.66 1.69
C LEU A 161 0.29 -0.31 2.85
N ASP A 162 -0.30 -1.33 3.47
CA ASP A 162 -1.29 -1.17 4.55
C ASP A 162 -0.65 -1.47 5.92
N GLU A 163 -0.37 -0.42 6.69
CA GLU A 163 0.30 -0.41 7.99
C GLU A 163 1.61 -1.24 8.01
N PRO A 164 2.54 -0.99 7.07
CA PRO A 164 3.71 -1.84 6.89
C PRO A 164 4.70 -1.81 8.06
N THR A 165 4.66 -0.76 8.90
CA THR A 165 5.58 -0.64 10.04
C THR A 165 5.00 -1.16 11.35
N GLN A 166 3.76 -1.65 11.35
CA GLN A 166 3.14 -2.21 12.55
C GLN A 166 3.94 -3.43 13.05
N GLY A 167 4.38 -3.38 14.29
CA GLY A 167 5.12 -4.46 14.95
C GLY A 167 6.62 -4.53 14.60
N LEU A 168 7.15 -3.59 13.84
CA LEU A 168 8.58 -3.46 13.58
C LEU A 168 9.31 -2.81 14.75
N ALA A 169 10.56 -3.21 14.98
CA ALA A 169 11.48 -2.51 15.87
C ALA A 169 11.95 -1.19 15.26
N ASP A 170 12.45 -0.26 16.08
CA ASP A 170 12.89 1.06 15.61
C ASP A 170 13.96 0.98 14.51
N SER A 171 14.90 0.04 14.60
CA SER A 171 15.90 -0.18 13.54
C SER A 171 15.29 -0.66 12.24
N GLU A 172 14.31 -1.57 12.30
CA GLU A 172 13.59 -2.05 11.11
C GLU A 172 12.74 -0.95 10.47
N ILE A 173 12.22 0.00 11.26
CA ILE A 173 11.51 1.19 10.73
C ILE A 173 12.47 2.09 9.95
N VAL A 174 13.71 2.27 10.42
CA VAL A 174 14.73 3.05 9.69
C VAL A 174 15.02 2.41 8.33
N ASP A 175 15.21 1.09 8.31
CA ASP A 175 15.46 0.34 7.07
C ASP A 175 14.26 0.41 6.13
N PHE A 176 13.03 0.32 6.66
CA PHE A 176 11.81 0.49 5.89
C PHE A 176 11.71 1.90 5.26
N ILE A 177 12.01 2.97 6.00
CA ILE A 177 12.04 4.33 5.47
C ILE A 177 13.05 4.44 4.32
N ALA A 178 14.26 3.87 4.49
CA ALA A 178 15.27 3.85 3.44
C ALA A 178 14.78 3.11 2.18
N LEU A 179 14.10 1.97 2.36
CA LEU A 179 13.49 1.21 1.27
C LEU A 179 12.44 2.05 0.54
N ILE A 180 11.48 2.67 1.22
CA ILE A 180 10.44 3.48 0.56
C ILE A 180 11.07 4.63 -0.21
N ARG A 181 12.08 5.30 0.34
CA ARG A 181 12.81 6.37 -0.36
C ARG A 181 13.55 5.87 -1.60
N SER A 182 14.10 4.66 -1.57
CA SER A 182 14.77 4.06 -2.75
C SER A 182 13.77 3.71 -3.85
N LEU A 183 12.52 3.40 -3.51
CA LEU A 183 11.45 3.09 -4.45
C LEU A 183 10.76 4.36 -4.99
N ALA A 184 10.87 5.48 -4.26
CA ALA A 184 10.27 6.76 -4.66
C ALA A 184 10.84 7.23 -6.02
N GLY A 185 9.97 7.71 -6.90
CA GLY A 185 10.33 8.12 -8.26
C GLY A 185 10.37 6.98 -9.29
N GLU A 186 10.59 5.72 -8.87
CA GLU A 186 10.51 4.58 -9.77
C GLU A 186 9.07 4.06 -9.92
N MET A 187 8.28 4.17 -8.86
CA MET A 187 6.89 3.75 -8.83
C MET A 187 6.03 4.67 -7.97
N THR A 188 4.72 4.53 -8.11
CA THR A 188 3.77 5.23 -7.26
C THR A 188 3.49 4.40 -6.01
N ILE A 189 3.48 5.03 -4.85
CA ILE A 189 3.25 4.35 -3.56
C ILE A 189 2.08 5.01 -2.84
N LEU A 190 1.10 4.22 -2.42
CA LEU A 190 0.08 4.62 -1.47
C LEU A 190 0.38 3.95 -0.12
N LEU A 191 0.78 4.74 0.85
CA LEU A 191 1.20 4.28 2.17
C LEU A 191 0.11 4.58 3.20
N ILE A 192 -0.54 3.56 3.74
CA ILE A 192 -1.47 3.70 4.84
C ILE A 192 -0.68 3.51 6.13
N GLU A 193 -0.60 4.53 6.95
CA GLU A 193 0.23 4.51 8.16
C GLU A 193 -0.40 5.32 9.30
N HIS A 194 -0.06 4.92 10.52
CA HIS A 194 -0.39 5.65 11.72
C HIS A 194 0.88 6.19 12.44
N ASN A 195 2.07 5.71 12.05
CA ASN A 195 3.34 6.22 12.52
C ASN A 195 3.68 7.53 11.79
N ILE A 196 3.41 8.65 12.47
CA ILE A 196 3.62 10.00 11.90
C ILE A 196 5.07 10.24 11.49
N ASN A 197 6.04 9.68 12.23
CA ASN A 197 7.47 9.82 11.88
C ASN A 197 7.79 9.19 10.51
N VAL A 198 7.26 7.99 10.24
CA VAL A 198 7.39 7.32 8.94
C VAL A 198 6.75 8.16 7.84
N VAL A 199 5.51 8.61 8.06
CA VAL A 199 4.77 9.44 7.10
C VAL A 199 5.54 10.70 6.73
N MET A 200 6.00 11.46 7.74
CA MET A 200 6.72 12.72 7.53
C MET A 200 8.07 12.54 6.82
N GLN A 201 8.67 11.36 6.92
CA GLN A 201 9.96 11.08 6.29
C GLN A 201 9.83 10.47 4.88
N THR A 202 8.69 9.90 4.51
CA THR A 202 8.56 9.16 3.25
C THR A 202 7.59 9.79 2.26
N ALA A 203 6.56 10.51 2.73
CA ALA A 203 5.49 10.99 1.86
C ALA A 203 5.85 12.33 1.18
N ASP A 204 5.53 12.41 -0.11
CA ASP A 204 5.54 13.68 -0.86
C ASP A 204 4.28 14.51 -0.55
N ALA A 205 3.17 13.81 -0.30
CA ALA A 205 1.91 14.42 0.09
C ALA A 205 1.09 13.48 0.98
N ILE A 206 0.21 14.05 1.78
CA ILE A 206 -0.59 13.35 2.78
C ILE A 206 -2.06 13.67 2.54
N THR A 207 -2.90 12.64 2.56
CA THR A 207 -4.36 12.76 2.63
C THR A 207 -4.81 12.30 4.02
N VAL A 208 -5.56 13.13 4.71
CA VAL A 208 -6.10 12.82 6.04
C VAL A 208 -7.57 12.49 5.91
N LEU A 209 -7.94 11.25 6.28
CA LEU A 209 -9.36 10.86 6.41
C LEU A 209 -9.83 11.06 7.85
N ASN A 210 -11.05 11.54 7.97
CA ASN A 210 -11.79 11.57 9.24
C ASN A 210 -13.27 11.29 8.99
N SER A 211 -13.86 10.38 9.77
CA SER A 211 -15.30 10.03 9.66
C SER A 211 -15.75 9.74 8.22
N GLY A 212 -14.92 9.03 7.44
CA GLY A 212 -15.21 8.61 6.07
C GLY A 212 -15.05 9.69 5.00
N GLN A 213 -14.54 10.86 5.33
CA GLN A 213 -14.33 11.99 4.41
C GLN A 213 -12.89 12.48 4.43
N VAL A 214 -12.47 13.19 3.38
CA VAL A 214 -11.18 13.89 3.37
C VAL A 214 -11.28 15.11 4.27
N LEU A 215 -10.46 15.14 5.31
CA LEU A 215 -10.34 16.28 6.24
C LEU A 215 -9.35 17.32 5.72
N ALA A 216 -8.22 16.86 5.19
CA ALA A 216 -7.16 17.71 4.66
C ALA A 216 -6.29 16.96 3.67
N GLU A 217 -5.68 17.69 2.74
CA GLU A 217 -4.62 17.21 1.86
C GLU A 217 -3.52 18.27 1.78
N GLY A 218 -2.27 17.82 1.64
CA GLY A 218 -1.14 18.73 1.49
C GLY A 218 0.20 18.03 1.69
N THR A 219 1.26 18.84 1.68
CA THR A 219 2.61 18.39 2.02
C THR A 219 2.71 18.03 3.51
N PRO A 220 3.73 17.27 3.92
CA PRO A 220 3.96 16.97 5.34
C PRO A 220 3.94 18.18 6.25
N ASP A 221 4.55 19.31 5.83
CA ASP A 221 4.60 20.52 6.64
C ASP A 221 3.25 21.22 6.75
N GLU A 222 2.47 21.27 5.66
CA GLU A 222 1.10 21.80 5.66
C GLU A 222 0.19 21.00 6.57
N ILE A 223 0.25 19.66 6.52
CA ILE A 223 -0.55 18.78 7.37
C ILE A 223 -0.14 18.91 8.84
N ARG A 224 1.15 19.02 9.14
CA ARG A 224 1.65 19.27 10.51
C ARG A 224 1.11 20.57 11.10
N ALA A 225 1.00 21.63 10.29
CA ALA A 225 0.52 22.94 10.70
C ALA A 225 -1.02 23.06 10.73
N ASN A 226 -1.75 22.05 10.22
CA ASN A 226 -3.20 22.12 10.07
C ASN A 226 -3.91 21.89 11.41
N ALA A 227 -4.61 22.94 11.90
CA ALA A 227 -5.31 22.91 13.18
C ALA A 227 -6.44 21.88 13.25
N ALA A 228 -7.15 21.64 12.13
CA ALA A 228 -8.23 20.64 12.08
C ALA A 228 -7.66 19.21 12.20
N VAL A 229 -6.50 18.95 11.58
CA VAL A 229 -5.79 17.67 11.70
C VAL A 229 -5.31 17.46 13.13
N GLN A 230 -4.67 18.47 13.72
CA GLN A 230 -4.24 18.40 15.12
C GLN A 230 -5.41 18.12 16.06
N ALA A 231 -6.55 18.78 15.90
CA ALA A 231 -7.75 18.56 16.70
C ALA A 231 -8.31 17.14 16.53
N ALA A 232 -8.32 16.59 15.30
CA ALA A 232 -8.79 15.23 15.02
C ALA A 232 -7.93 14.14 15.68
N TYR A 233 -6.63 14.39 15.83
CA TYR A 233 -5.71 13.45 16.50
C TYR A 233 -5.67 13.65 18.02
N LEU A 234 -5.81 14.88 18.53
CA LEU A 234 -5.79 15.20 19.96
C LEU A 234 -7.14 15.00 20.65
N GLY A 235 -8.25 15.07 19.90
CA GLY A 235 -9.61 14.90 20.43
C GLY A 235 -10.05 13.45 20.66
N THR A 236 -9.18 12.48 20.43
CA THR A 236 -9.43 11.03 20.59
C THR A 236 -8.77 10.43 21.83
N GLY A 237 -8.29 11.27 22.78
CA GLY A 237 -7.72 10.88 24.07
C GLY A 237 -8.75 10.81 25.19
#